data_096a1bed72c40d016e9cc974193b15d7
#
_entry.id   096a1bed72c40d016e9cc974193b15d7
#
_cell.length_a   1.000
_cell.length_b   1.000
_cell.length_c   1.000
_cell.angle_alpha   90.00
_cell.angle_beta   90.00
_cell.angle_gamma   90.00
#
_symmetry.space_group_name_H-M   'P 1'
#
loop_
_entity.id
_entity.type
_entity.pdbx_description
1 polymer ?
#
loop_
_entity_poly.entity_id
_entity_poly.type
_entity_poly.pdbx_seq_one_letter_code
_entity_poly.pdbx_strand_id
1 'polypeptide(L)'
;MSDTAPGAQQSLESFGYKQELKRSMSTLDLVVYGLVFMVPIAPWAIFGVVYNAASGMVPLVYITGVVAMIFTALAYAQMSKAFPIAGSVFSYVGRGIHPTVGFFAGWAILLDYLLVPTLLYVFAASSMAGIFPDVPQWIWAVAFVIVNTVINVLGIGSIKLANRVMLGIQLAFVVIFVVIAMVALSSGTIPGAEFTITPVWDADKVNPALIATALSIAVLSFLGFDGISTMAEESTGDRKSGGRAMIIALLVVAVLFIAQTWFASALAAGTIAFSDDDVNNAFFLLVAQAAGSGWATAFLAVNVIAVGIANAVAAQAATSRLLYSMSRDRRLPAFLSKVNSRQVPLAAILVVSAISLVLVLFFVGQIAVISSLVNFGALLGFMLLHVSVAVYYLGRKKSKNYLLHLVVPLIGFLIIGYVLLNADITAKIGGILWLVVGGIVYFVFARKYGVTPAPAPEHAASTAGEGGAEVSSR
;
A
#
# COMPACT_ATOMS: atom_id res chain seq x y z
N MET A 1 -0.26 32.55 -12.48
CA MET A 1 0.41 31.90 -13.62
C MET A 1 1.32 30.84 -13.04
N SER A 2 0.92 29.58 -13.15
CA SER A 2 1.69 28.45 -12.59
C SER A 2 2.75 28.05 -13.61
N ASP A 3 4.00 28.27 -13.25
CA ASP A 3 5.18 27.78 -13.97
C ASP A 3 5.21 26.24 -13.94
N THR A 4 4.52 25.61 -14.89
CA THR A 4 4.57 24.16 -15.10
C THR A 4 5.81 23.86 -15.94
N ALA A 5 6.75 23.13 -15.39
CA ALA A 5 7.94 22.69 -16.12
C ALA A 5 7.53 21.98 -17.44
N PRO A 6 7.98 22.46 -18.61
CA PRO A 6 7.47 22.03 -19.94
C PRO A 6 7.64 20.53 -20.20
N GLY A 7 8.64 19.89 -19.62
CA GLY A 7 8.97 18.48 -19.89
C GLY A 7 8.01 17.44 -19.32
N ALA A 8 7.13 17.80 -18.39
CA ALA A 8 6.24 16.84 -17.74
C ALA A 8 4.82 16.81 -18.33
N GLN A 9 4.33 17.93 -18.88
CA GLN A 9 3.13 17.96 -19.70
C GLN A 9 3.32 17.17 -21.00
N GLN A 10 4.45 17.38 -21.69
CA GLN A 10 4.83 16.59 -22.87
C GLN A 10 4.90 15.07 -22.59
N SER A 11 5.14 14.65 -21.32
CA SER A 11 5.18 13.22 -21.01
C SER A 11 3.79 12.58 -20.91
N LEU A 12 2.78 13.27 -20.36
CA LEU A 12 1.43 12.73 -20.21
C LEU A 12 0.70 12.70 -21.57
N GLU A 13 0.85 13.75 -22.34
CA GLU A 13 0.32 13.87 -23.71
C GLU A 13 0.86 12.78 -24.64
N SER A 14 2.16 12.39 -24.48
CA SER A 14 2.74 11.28 -25.23
C SER A 14 2.08 9.91 -24.96
N PHE A 15 1.33 9.80 -23.86
CA PHE A 15 0.51 8.63 -23.53
C PHE A 15 -0.98 8.80 -23.92
N GLY A 16 -1.33 9.91 -24.59
CA GLY A 16 -2.68 10.20 -25.02
C GLY A 16 -3.61 10.76 -23.92
N TYR A 17 -3.05 11.24 -22.81
CA TYR A 17 -3.83 11.79 -21.70
C TYR A 17 -3.62 13.29 -21.53
N LYS A 18 -4.69 13.97 -21.07
CA LYS A 18 -4.64 15.37 -20.64
C LYS A 18 -4.40 15.42 -19.14
N GLN A 19 -3.74 16.50 -18.67
CA GLN A 19 -3.54 16.75 -17.25
C GLN A 19 -4.86 17.23 -16.62
N GLU A 20 -5.51 16.37 -15.86
CA GLU A 20 -6.80 16.69 -15.19
C GLU A 20 -6.63 16.80 -13.67
N LEU A 21 -5.68 16.06 -13.08
CA LEU A 21 -5.39 16.07 -11.65
C LEU A 21 -4.43 17.20 -11.31
N LYS A 22 -4.59 17.78 -10.10
CA LYS A 22 -3.78 18.92 -9.64
C LYS A 22 -2.35 18.49 -9.33
N ARG A 23 -1.37 19.01 -10.09
CA ARG A 23 0.05 18.79 -9.82
C ARG A 23 0.52 19.67 -8.65
N SER A 24 0.85 19.04 -7.54
CA SER A 24 1.30 19.74 -6.34
C SER A 24 2.20 18.91 -5.41
N MET A 25 2.42 17.62 -5.70
CA MET A 25 3.17 16.70 -4.84
C MET A 25 4.67 16.73 -5.18
N SER A 26 5.49 17.26 -4.29
CA SER A 26 6.95 17.09 -4.37
C SER A 26 7.37 15.65 -4.06
N THR A 27 8.62 15.28 -4.37
CA THR A 27 9.15 13.96 -3.99
C THR A 27 9.05 13.70 -2.48
N LEU A 28 9.29 14.71 -1.65
CA LEU A 28 9.12 14.59 -0.20
C LEU A 28 7.66 14.39 0.19
N ASP A 29 6.71 15.07 -0.44
CA ASP A 29 5.28 14.87 -0.19
C ASP A 29 4.85 13.45 -0.56
N LEU A 30 5.43 12.87 -1.62
CA LEU A 30 5.20 11.48 -2.02
C LEU A 30 5.76 10.48 -0.99
N VAL A 31 6.96 10.75 -0.44
CA VAL A 31 7.53 9.93 0.65
C VAL A 31 6.65 9.99 1.89
N VAL A 32 6.26 11.19 2.32
CA VAL A 32 5.35 11.39 3.47
C VAL A 32 4.02 10.69 3.23
N TYR A 33 3.45 10.79 2.03
CA TYR A 33 2.22 10.10 1.65
C TYR A 33 2.38 8.58 1.79
N GLY A 34 3.46 8.01 1.25
CA GLY A 34 3.74 6.57 1.34
C GLY A 34 3.96 6.10 2.79
N LEU A 35 4.69 6.89 3.60
CA LEU A 35 4.89 6.59 5.02
C LEU A 35 3.56 6.60 5.79
N VAL A 36 2.69 7.59 5.55
CA VAL A 36 1.37 7.65 6.19
C VAL A 36 0.48 6.51 5.71
N PHE A 37 0.59 6.13 4.43
CA PHE A 37 -0.20 5.01 3.90
C PHE A 37 0.26 3.65 4.44
N MET A 38 1.58 3.43 4.65
CA MET A 38 2.09 2.22 5.31
C MET A 38 1.91 2.24 6.85
N VAL A 39 1.62 3.40 7.42
CA VAL A 39 1.49 3.64 8.87
C VAL A 39 2.74 3.23 9.65
N PRO A 40 3.64 4.14 10.05
CA PRO A 40 4.84 3.83 10.83
C PRO A 40 4.62 3.00 12.09
N ILE A 41 3.39 2.98 12.61
CA ILE A 41 2.98 2.21 13.79
C ILE A 41 2.12 0.96 13.45
N ALA A 42 2.05 0.57 12.17
CA ALA A 42 1.22 -0.57 11.72
C ALA A 42 1.48 -1.88 12.49
N PRO A 43 2.71 -2.22 12.89
CA PRO A 43 2.96 -3.43 13.67
C PRO A 43 2.20 -3.50 15.00
N TRP A 44 1.82 -2.38 15.61
CA TRP A 44 1.14 -2.38 16.92
C TRP A 44 -0.19 -3.13 16.89
N ALA A 45 -0.96 -2.95 15.83
CA ALA A 45 -2.28 -3.54 15.68
C ALA A 45 -2.26 -5.06 15.44
N ILE A 46 -1.17 -5.59 14.90
CA ILE A 46 -1.04 -7.03 14.54
C ILE A 46 0.09 -7.73 15.27
N PHE A 47 0.73 -7.06 16.23
CA PHE A 47 1.92 -7.57 16.92
C PHE A 47 1.69 -8.95 17.51
N GLY A 48 0.63 -9.15 18.28
CA GLY A 48 0.35 -10.43 18.95
C GLY A 48 0.06 -11.55 17.95
N VAL A 49 -0.67 -11.26 16.87
CA VAL A 49 -0.96 -12.26 15.83
C VAL A 49 0.33 -12.72 15.13
N VAL A 50 1.22 -11.78 14.77
CA VAL A 50 2.52 -12.10 14.16
C VAL A 50 3.44 -12.77 15.19
N TYR A 51 3.40 -12.35 16.47
CA TYR A 51 4.16 -12.96 17.56
C TYR A 51 3.83 -14.44 17.72
N ASN A 52 2.54 -14.77 17.82
CA ASN A 52 2.08 -16.15 17.92
C ASN A 52 2.45 -16.96 16.67
N ALA A 53 2.23 -16.39 15.47
CA ALA A 53 2.53 -17.05 14.19
C ALA A 53 4.03 -17.27 13.97
N ALA A 54 4.90 -16.41 14.52
CA ALA A 54 6.34 -16.46 14.36
C ALA A 54 7.08 -17.04 15.58
N SER A 55 6.37 -17.59 16.57
CA SER A 55 6.95 -18.07 17.83
C SER A 55 7.88 -17.04 18.51
N GLY A 56 7.44 -15.76 18.52
CA GLY A 56 8.18 -14.64 19.11
C GLY A 56 9.15 -13.92 18.18
N MET A 57 9.48 -14.46 17.00
CA MET A 57 10.47 -13.90 16.07
C MET A 57 9.88 -12.80 15.16
N VAL A 58 9.15 -11.83 15.71
CA VAL A 58 8.50 -10.75 14.94
C VAL A 58 9.50 -9.91 14.15
N PRO A 59 10.63 -9.44 14.69
CA PRO A 59 11.63 -8.69 13.92
C PRO A 59 12.16 -9.44 12.71
N LEU A 60 12.37 -10.77 12.81
CA LEU A 60 12.80 -11.60 11.69
C LEU A 60 11.78 -11.60 10.56
N VAL A 61 10.47 -11.63 10.90
CA VAL A 61 9.39 -11.53 9.91
C VAL A 61 9.44 -10.20 9.19
N TYR A 62 9.66 -9.08 9.89
CA TYR A 62 9.77 -7.76 9.27
C TYR A 62 11.07 -7.58 8.47
N ILE A 63 12.18 -8.19 8.87
CA ILE A 63 13.43 -8.24 8.08
C ILE A 63 13.19 -9.00 6.77
N THR A 64 12.59 -10.18 6.83
CA THR A 64 12.26 -10.95 5.63
C THR A 64 11.21 -10.24 4.77
N GLY A 65 10.28 -9.53 5.41
CA GLY A 65 9.27 -8.70 4.75
C GLY A 65 9.86 -7.57 3.92
N VAL A 66 10.80 -6.80 4.47
CA VAL A 66 11.45 -5.74 3.69
C VAL A 66 12.29 -6.30 2.55
N VAL A 67 12.97 -7.45 2.76
CA VAL A 67 13.69 -8.13 1.69
C VAL A 67 12.74 -8.54 0.56
N ALA A 68 11.55 -9.04 0.87
CA ALA A 68 10.54 -9.37 -0.13
C ALA A 68 10.04 -8.11 -0.86
N MET A 69 9.68 -7.07 -0.09
CA MET A 69 9.07 -5.86 -0.64
C MET A 69 10.04 -4.97 -1.42
N ILE A 70 11.36 -5.01 -1.14
CA ILE A 70 12.33 -4.21 -1.89
C ILE A 70 12.40 -4.63 -3.37
N PHE A 71 12.27 -5.93 -3.68
CA PHE A 71 12.20 -6.40 -5.06
C PHE A 71 10.95 -5.84 -5.76
N THR A 72 9.82 -5.81 -5.06
CA THR A 72 8.57 -5.24 -5.58
C THR A 72 8.70 -3.72 -5.76
N ALA A 73 9.28 -3.00 -4.81
CA ALA A 73 9.51 -1.55 -4.93
C ALA A 73 10.45 -1.22 -6.10
N LEU A 74 11.49 -2.04 -6.34
CA LEU A 74 12.37 -1.89 -7.51
C LEU A 74 11.60 -2.14 -8.81
N ALA A 75 10.72 -3.13 -8.86
CA ALA A 75 9.85 -3.37 -10.02
C ALA A 75 8.92 -2.18 -10.29
N TYR A 76 8.26 -1.64 -9.23
CA TYR A 76 7.48 -0.41 -9.33
C TYR A 76 8.31 0.77 -9.82
N ALA A 77 9.52 0.95 -9.30
CA ALA A 77 10.41 2.04 -9.71
C ALA A 77 10.79 1.97 -11.20
N GLN A 78 11.01 0.76 -11.74
CA GLN A 78 11.25 0.59 -13.16
C GLN A 78 9.99 0.93 -13.99
N MET A 79 8.83 0.44 -13.61
CA MET A 79 7.60 0.65 -14.37
C MET A 79 7.08 2.08 -14.24
N SER A 80 7.15 2.72 -13.06
CA SER A 80 6.77 4.13 -12.89
C SER A 80 7.65 5.09 -13.68
N LYS A 81 8.94 4.76 -13.83
CA LYS A 81 9.85 5.51 -14.71
C LYS A 81 9.46 5.37 -16.20
N ALA A 82 9.06 4.16 -16.61
CA ALA A 82 8.63 3.89 -17.99
C ALA A 82 7.27 4.52 -18.29
N PHE A 83 6.35 4.47 -17.32
CA PHE A 83 4.95 4.89 -17.45
C PHE A 83 4.55 5.79 -16.26
N PRO A 84 4.89 7.10 -16.27
CA PRO A 84 4.59 8.03 -15.19
C PRO A 84 3.13 8.50 -15.24
N ILE A 85 2.20 7.55 -15.17
CA ILE A 85 0.75 7.74 -15.24
C ILE A 85 0.09 7.08 -14.02
N ALA A 86 -1.05 7.62 -13.58
CA ALA A 86 -1.85 7.00 -12.54
C ALA A 86 -2.38 5.63 -12.99
N GLY A 87 -2.74 4.78 -12.03
CA GLY A 87 -3.33 3.47 -12.30
C GLY A 87 -2.49 2.29 -11.83
N SER A 88 -1.32 2.55 -11.19
CA SER A 88 -0.52 1.53 -10.53
C SER A 88 -0.29 0.28 -11.42
N VAL A 89 -0.39 -0.90 -10.85
CA VAL A 89 -0.23 -2.20 -11.53
C VAL A 89 -1.12 -2.33 -12.78
N PHE A 90 -2.35 -1.80 -12.75
CA PHE A 90 -3.24 -1.79 -13.92
C PHE A 90 -2.57 -1.19 -15.16
N SER A 91 -2.03 0.01 -15.01
CA SER A 91 -1.37 0.73 -16.11
C SER A 91 -0.05 0.08 -16.51
N TYR A 92 0.74 -0.38 -15.53
CA TYR A 92 2.06 -0.95 -15.78
C TYR A 92 1.99 -2.30 -16.48
N VAL A 93 1.13 -3.20 -16.01
CA VAL A 93 0.92 -4.52 -16.63
C VAL A 93 0.24 -4.40 -17.99
N GLY A 94 -0.75 -3.51 -18.09
CA GLY A 94 -1.49 -3.28 -19.33
C GLY A 94 -0.59 -2.78 -20.46
N ARG A 95 0.33 -1.85 -20.16
CA ARG A 95 1.29 -1.31 -21.12
C ARG A 95 2.53 -2.18 -21.27
N GLY A 96 2.94 -2.87 -20.20
CA GLY A 96 4.11 -3.76 -20.20
C GLY A 96 3.87 -5.07 -20.93
N ILE A 97 2.71 -5.70 -20.75
CA ILE A 97 2.35 -7.01 -21.33
C ILE A 97 1.26 -6.86 -22.38
N HIS A 98 0.01 -6.74 -21.91
CA HIS A 98 -1.18 -6.65 -22.76
C HIS A 98 -2.34 -6.02 -21.98
N PRO A 99 -3.23 -5.21 -22.61
CA PRO A 99 -4.35 -4.55 -21.95
C PRO A 99 -5.30 -5.49 -21.18
N THR A 100 -5.52 -6.70 -21.68
CA THR A 100 -6.33 -7.72 -20.98
C THR A 100 -5.66 -8.18 -19.68
N VAL A 101 -4.35 -8.47 -19.71
CA VAL A 101 -3.60 -8.86 -18.52
C VAL A 101 -3.56 -7.70 -17.53
N GLY A 102 -3.43 -6.47 -18.04
CA GLY A 102 -3.51 -5.25 -17.23
C GLY A 102 -4.86 -5.10 -16.52
N PHE A 103 -5.96 -5.42 -17.20
CA PHE A 103 -7.27 -5.43 -16.56
C PHE A 103 -7.31 -6.38 -15.36
N PHE A 104 -6.88 -7.64 -15.53
CA PHE A 104 -6.89 -8.62 -14.44
C PHE A 104 -5.90 -8.27 -13.33
N ALA A 105 -4.75 -7.67 -13.66
CA ALA A 105 -3.82 -7.15 -12.66
C ALA A 105 -4.43 -5.98 -11.87
N GLY A 106 -5.09 -5.05 -12.57
CA GLY A 106 -5.84 -3.94 -11.97
C GLY A 106 -7.02 -4.42 -11.14
N TRP A 107 -7.73 -5.47 -11.60
CA TRP A 107 -8.84 -6.06 -10.86
C TRP A 107 -8.37 -6.79 -9.60
N ALA A 108 -7.23 -7.47 -9.64
CA ALA A 108 -6.63 -8.13 -8.48
C ALA A 108 -6.24 -7.08 -7.42
N ILE A 109 -5.47 -6.05 -7.80
CA ILE A 109 -5.05 -4.99 -6.87
C ILE A 109 -6.25 -4.14 -6.40
N LEU A 110 -7.34 -4.08 -7.17
CA LEU A 110 -8.55 -3.37 -6.77
C LEU A 110 -9.23 -4.05 -5.58
N LEU A 111 -9.08 -5.36 -5.37
CA LEU A 111 -9.56 -6.03 -4.18
C LEU A 111 -8.88 -5.45 -2.93
N ASP A 112 -7.55 -5.35 -2.95
CA ASP A 112 -6.77 -4.69 -1.91
C ASP A 112 -7.26 -3.24 -1.71
N TYR A 113 -7.21 -2.43 -2.73
CA TYR A 113 -7.54 -1.00 -2.65
C TYR A 113 -8.99 -0.69 -2.22
N LEU A 114 -9.96 -1.53 -2.55
CA LEU A 114 -11.35 -1.35 -2.08
C LEU A 114 -11.53 -1.79 -0.63
N LEU A 115 -10.82 -2.85 -0.22
CA LEU A 115 -10.97 -3.41 1.11
C LEU A 115 -10.10 -2.69 2.17
N VAL A 116 -8.93 -2.15 1.79
CA VAL A 116 -8.04 -1.47 2.74
C VAL A 116 -8.73 -0.31 3.48
N PRO A 117 -9.40 0.66 2.83
CA PRO A 117 -10.11 1.70 3.57
C PRO A 117 -11.12 1.11 4.57
N THR A 118 -11.89 0.11 4.14
CA THR A 118 -12.88 -0.59 4.98
C THR A 118 -12.21 -1.26 6.19
N LEU A 119 -11.11 -1.98 5.97
CA LEU A 119 -10.32 -2.63 7.02
C LEU A 119 -9.84 -1.62 8.06
N LEU A 120 -9.34 -0.46 7.62
CA LEU A 120 -8.84 0.59 8.49
C LEU A 120 -9.97 1.21 9.33
N TYR A 121 -11.16 1.39 8.77
CA TYR A 121 -12.33 1.84 9.51
C TYR A 121 -12.77 0.81 10.56
N VAL A 122 -12.74 -0.48 10.23
CA VAL A 122 -13.07 -1.57 11.17
C VAL A 122 -12.03 -1.67 12.28
N PHE A 123 -10.73 -1.57 11.97
CA PHE A 123 -9.67 -1.53 12.99
C PHE A 123 -9.85 -0.36 13.96
N ALA A 124 -10.04 0.85 13.43
CA ALA A 124 -10.24 2.03 14.26
C ALA A 124 -11.52 1.93 15.12
N ALA A 125 -12.60 1.39 14.55
CA ALA A 125 -13.86 1.18 15.27
C ALA A 125 -13.73 0.14 16.38
N SER A 126 -12.97 -0.94 16.16
CA SER A 126 -12.66 -1.93 17.19
C SER A 126 -11.87 -1.31 18.35
N SER A 127 -10.86 -0.51 18.04
CA SER A 127 -10.08 0.22 19.04
C SER A 127 -10.92 1.25 19.80
N MET A 128 -11.86 1.95 19.12
CA MET A 128 -12.80 2.89 19.77
C MET A 128 -13.76 2.18 20.71
N ALA A 129 -14.22 0.98 20.40
CA ALA A 129 -15.06 0.20 21.29
C ALA A 129 -14.33 -0.22 22.57
N GLY A 130 -13.00 -0.40 22.53
CA GLY A 130 -12.19 -0.60 23.73
C GLY A 130 -12.11 0.63 24.63
N ILE A 131 -12.26 1.84 24.08
CA ILE A 131 -12.27 3.11 24.85
C ILE A 131 -13.68 3.47 25.31
N PHE A 132 -14.70 3.20 24.48
CA PHE A 132 -16.12 3.52 24.70
C PHE A 132 -16.97 2.27 24.50
N PRO A 133 -17.02 1.34 25.47
CA PRO A 133 -17.70 0.04 25.32
C PRO A 133 -19.20 0.13 25.06
N ASP A 134 -19.84 1.20 25.53
CA ASP A 134 -21.28 1.42 25.39
C ASP A 134 -21.72 1.84 23.98
N VAL A 135 -20.74 2.20 23.10
CA VAL A 135 -21.04 2.63 21.74
C VAL A 135 -20.75 1.49 20.76
N PRO A 136 -21.76 1.00 20.01
CA PRO A 136 -21.57 -0.07 19.04
C PRO A 136 -20.50 0.25 18.00
N GLN A 137 -19.63 -0.71 17.70
CA GLN A 137 -18.49 -0.54 16.76
C GLN A 137 -18.89 0.02 15.39
N TRP A 138 -20.06 -0.39 14.87
CA TRP A 138 -20.51 0.07 13.56
C TRP A 138 -20.73 1.59 13.48
N ILE A 139 -21.10 2.24 14.58
CA ILE A 139 -21.29 3.70 14.65
C ILE A 139 -19.95 4.40 14.38
N TRP A 140 -18.87 3.93 15.03
CA TRP A 140 -17.52 4.43 14.83
C TRP A 140 -17.04 4.20 13.40
N ALA A 141 -17.26 2.98 12.86
CA ALA A 141 -16.87 2.65 11.49
C ALA A 141 -17.54 3.59 10.47
N VAL A 142 -18.85 3.82 10.59
CA VAL A 142 -19.61 4.77 9.75
C VAL A 142 -19.08 6.20 9.91
N ALA A 143 -18.81 6.65 11.13
CA ALA A 143 -18.25 7.98 11.39
C ALA A 143 -16.89 8.16 10.68
N PHE A 144 -16.00 7.17 10.73
CA PHE A 144 -14.72 7.21 10.02
C PHE A 144 -14.90 7.26 8.49
N VAL A 145 -15.85 6.50 7.91
CA VAL A 145 -16.15 6.59 6.48
C VAL A 145 -16.55 8.02 6.10
N ILE A 146 -17.45 8.64 6.87
CA ILE A 146 -17.92 10.00 6.58
C ILE A 146 -16.78 11.02 6.68
N VAL A 147 -16.01 11.00 7.78
CA VAL A 147 -14.90 11.94 8.00
C VAL A 147 -13.86 11.84 6.89
N ASN A 148 -13.45 10.63 6.55
CA ASN A 148 -12.45 10.40 5.50
C ASN A 148 -12.96 10.83 4.12
N THR A 149 -14.24 10.59 3.82
CA THR A 149 -14.87 11.05 2.58
C THR A 149 -14.84 12.57 2.46
N VAL A 150 -15.21 13.28 3.53
CA VAL A 150 -15.17 14.75 3.55
C VAL A 150 -13.76 15.27 3.30
N ILE A 151 -12.74 14.71 3.99
CA ILE A 151 -11.34 15.12 3.81
C ILE A 151 -10.89 14.91 2.36
N ASN A 152 -11.20 13.77 1.74
CA ASN A 152 -10.83 13.47 0.35
C ASN A 152 -11.54 14.40 -0.65
N VAL A 153 -12.81 14.75 -0.42
CA VAL A 153 -13.56 15.69 -1.27
C VAL A 153 -13.01 17.12 -1.16
N LEU A 154 -12.46 17.52 0.00
CA LEU A 154 -11.78 18.82 0.18
C LEU A 154 -10.51 18.95 -0.65
N GLY A 155 -9.87 17.83 -0.99
CA GLY A 155 -8.78 17.77 -1.95
C GLY A 155 -7.37 17.72 -1.35
N ILE A 156 -6.37 17.63 -2.25
CA ILE A 156 -4.97 17.27 -1.95
C ILE A 156 -4.26 18.21 -0.97
N GLY A 157 -4.65 19.50 -0.92
CA GLY A 157 -4.04 20.47 0.00
C GLY A 157 -4.27 20.11 1.46
N SER A 158 -5.49 19.70 1.79
CA SER A 158 -5.87 19.24 3.14
C SER A 158 -5.17 17.94 3.51
N ILE A 159 -5.02 17.03 2.54
CA ILE A 159 -4.33 15.74 2.72
C ILE A 159 -2.85 15.96 3.08
N LYS A 160 -2.14 16.87 2.42
CA LYS A 160 -0.70 17.13 2.69
C LYS A 160 -0.44 17.57 4.12
N LEU A 161 -1.21 18.52 4.62
CA LEU A 161 -1.03 19.04 5.99
C LEU A 161 -1.36 17.94 7.01
N ALA A 162 -2.50 17.25 6.84
CA ALA A 162 -2.91 16.16 7.70
C ALA A 162 -1.83 15.05 7.74
N ASN A 163 -1.30 14.64 6.59
CA ASN A 163 -0.26 13.61 6.51
C ASN A 163 1.02 14.02 7.26
N ARG A 164 1.48 15.27 7.12
CA ARG A 164 2.70 15.74 7.82
C ARG A 164 2.52 15.76 9.32
N VAL A 165 1.39 16.26 9.81
CA VAL A 165 1.08 16.32 11.24
C VAL A 165 0.96 14.88 11.79
N MET A 166 0.21 14.01 11.12
CA MET A 166 0.02 12.63 11.55
C MET A 166 1.33 11.84 11.55
N LEU A 167 2.16 12.01 10.53
CA LEU A 167 3.49 11.38 10.51
C LEU A 167 4.34 11.84 11.70
N GLY A 168 4.34 13.15 11.99
CA GLY A 168 5.07 13.70 13.13
C GLY A 168 4.61 13.09 14.47
N ILE A 169 3.30 12.96 14.68
CA ILE A 169 2.72 12.35 15.88
C ILE A 169 3.14 10.87 15.97
N GLN A 170 3.01 10.11 14.89
CA GLN A 170 3.37 8.68 14.87
C GLN A 170 4.86 8.48 15.19
N LEU A 171 5.75 9.26 14.57
CA LEU A 171 7.20 9.18 14.84
C LEU A 171 7.53 9.55 16.29
N ALA A 172 6.88 10.55 16.86
CA ALA A 172 7.05 10.91 18.26
C ALA A 172 6.65 9.74 19.18
N PHE A 173 5.52 9.09 18.91
CA PHE A 173 5.06 7.95 19.71
C PHE A 173 5.94 6.70 19.53
N VAL A 174 6.53 6.47 18.33
CA VAL A 174 7.56 5.41 18.17
C VAL A 174 8.78 5.71 19.05
N VAL A 175 9.26 6.94 19.09
CA VAL A 175 10.37 7.34 19.97
C VAL A 175 10.00 7.16 21.45
N ILE A 176 8.81 7.61 21.86
CA ILE A 176 8.32 7.43 23.23
C ILE A 176 8.26 5.94 23.60
N PHE A 177 7.74 5.09 22.69
CA PHE A 177 7.71 3.64 22.90
C PHE A 177 9.11 3.06 23.12
N VAL A 178 10.07 3.43 22.27
CA VAL A 178 11.47 2.95 22.42
C VAL A 178 12.04 3.36 23.77
N VAL A 179 11.79 4.58 24.23
CA VAL A 179 12.23 5.06 25.55
C VAL A 179 11.56 4.25 26.67
N ILE A 180 10.23 4.05 26.61
CA ILE A 180 9.49 3.24 27.58
C ILE A 180 10.07 1.81 27.63
N ALA A 181 10.28 1.20 26.47
CA ALA A 181 10.80 -0.16 26.39
C ALA A 181 12.23 -0.28 26.94
N MET A 182 13.11 0.68 26.62
CA MET A 182 14.47 0.72 27.19
C MET A 182 14.45 0.85 28.71
N VAL A 183 13.61 1.72 29.25
CA VAL A 183 13.49 1.87 30.72
C VAL A 183 12.95 0.59 31.34
N ALA A 184 11.90 -0.01 30.80
CA ALA A 184 11.31 -1.23 31.35
C ALA A 184 12.27 -2.43 31.31
N LEU A 185 13.01 -2.60 30.21
CA LEU A 185 14.02 -3.64 30.07
C LEU A 185 15.21 -3.42 31.03
N SER A 186 15.65 -2.17 31.23
CA SER A 186 16.77 -1.85 32.11
C SER A 186 16.40 -1.96 33.60
N SER A 187 15.15 -1.69 33.97
CA SER A 187 14.66 -1.74 35.34
C SER A 187 14.11 -3.11 35.75
N GLY A 188 13.95 -4.05 34.81
CA GLY A 188 13.31 -5.34 35.07
C GLY A 188 11.84 -5.23 35.46
N THR A 189 11.14 -4.19 35.00
CA THR A 189 9.72 -3.92 35.33
C THR A 189 8.81 -5.07 34.92
N ILE A 190 9.11 -5.74 33.79
CA ILE A 190 8.36 -6.89 33.30
C ILE A 190 9.15 -8.16 33.59
N PRO A 191 8.64 -9.13 34.38
CA PRO A 191 9.33 -10.38 34.65
C PRO A 191 9.63 -11.17 33.36
N GLY A 192 10.86 -11.59 33.18
CA GLY A 192 11.30 -12.35 31.99
C GLY A 192 11.60 -11.49 30.77
N ALA A 193 11.35 -10.18 30.80
CA ALA A 193 11.77 -9.27 29.75
C ALA A 193 13.27 -8.97 29.86
N GLU A 194 13.99 -9.11 28.77
CA GLU A 194 15.45 -8.91 28.72
C GLU A 194 15.93 -8.44 27.35
N PHE A 195 17.10 -7.79 27.30
CA PHE A 195 17.77 -7.49 26.05
C PHE A 195 18.30 -8.77 25.41
N THR A 196 17.62 -9.27 24.40
CA THR A 196 17.95 -10.54 23.74
C THR A 196 17.93 -10.43 22.22
N ILE A 197 18.72 -11.27 21.55
CA ILE A 197 18.73 -11.41 20.09
C ILE A 197 17.70 -12.46 19.60
N THR A 198 17.15 -13.26 20.50
CA THR A 198 16.22 -14.35 20.19
C THR A 198 15.05 -13.93 19.30
N PRO A 199 14.46 -12.72 19.43
CA PRO A 199 13.41 -12.29 18.53
C PRO A 199 13.85 -12.10 17.06
N VAL A 200 15.16 -11.88 16.84
CA VAL A 200 15.73 -11.80 15.48
C VAL A 200 16.10 -13.18 14.96
N TRP A 201 16.60 -14.07 15.82
CA TRP A 201 17.02 -15.41 15.42
C TRP A 201 16.99 -16.37 16.60
N ASP A 202 16.14 -17.37 16.52
CA ASP A 202 16.09 -18.52 17.44
C ASP A 202 16.30 -19.79 16.61
N ALA A 203 17.49 -20.38 16.72
CA ALA A 203 17.89 -21.53 15.90
C ALA A 203 17.02 -22.77 16.13
N ASP A 204 16.42 -22.89 17.33
CA ASP A 204 15.60 -24.06 17.70
C ASP A 204 14.15 -23.93 17.16
N LYS A 205 13.70 -22.70 16.86
CA LYS A 205 12.33 -22.42 16.42
C LYS A 205 12.24 -21.99 14.95
N VAL A 206 13.33 -21.48 14.36
CA VAL A 206 13.28 -20.93 13.00
C VAL A 206 12.93 -22.02 12.00
N ASN A 207 11.86 -21.74 11.22
CA ASN A 207 11.38 -22.62 10.17
C ASN A 207 10.90 -21.74 9.00
N PRO A 208 11.36 -21.99 7.75
CA PRO A 208 10.94 -21.19 6.58
C PRO A 208 9.44 -21.14 6.38
N ALA A 209 8.71 -22.23 6.62
CA ALA A 209 7.27 -22.25 6.48
C ALA A 209 6.56 -21.39 7.55
N LEU A 210 7.04 -21.45 8.81
CA LEU A 210 6.54 -20.62 9.90
C LEU A 210 6.75 -19.13 9.59
N ILE A 211 7.96 -18.76 9.15
CA ILE A 211 8.25 -17.37 8.78
C ILE A 211 7.41 -16.92 7.58
N ALA A 212 7.20 -17.77 6.57
CA ALA A 212 6.34 -17.44 5.43
C ALA A 212 4.87 -17.25 5.84
N THR A 213 4.35 -18.08 6.74
CA THR A 213 3.00 -17.92 7.30
C THR A 213 2.87 -16.63 8.08
N ALA A 214 3.80 -16.34 8.99
CA ALA A 214 3.82 -15.08 9.71
C ALA A 214 3.98 -13.86 8.78
N LEU A 215 4.82 -13.97 7.75
CA LEU A 215 5.02 -12.94 6.74
C LEU A 215 3.74 -12.69 5.93
N SER A 216 2.95 -13.73 5.62
CA SER A 216 1.67 -13.55 4.91
C SER A 216 0.67 -12.67 5.68
N ILE A 217 0.83 -12.56 7.00
CA ILE A 217 0.07 -11.64 7.87
C ILE A 217 0.77 -10.27 7.91
N ALA A 218 2.07 -10.25 8.16
CA ALA A 218 2.86 -9.03 8.35
C ALA A 218 3.00 -8.18 7.07
N VAL A 219 2.84 -8.79 5.88
CA VAL A 219 2.83 -8.08 4.57
C VAL A 219 1.85 -6.92 4.57
N LEU A 220 0.72 -7.05 5.26
CA LEU A 220 -0.28 -6.00 5.40
C LEU A 220 0.33 -4.66 5.87
N SER A 221 1.32 -4.71 6.78
CA SER A 221 2.00 -3.51 7.28
C SER A 221 2.83 -2.79 6.21
N PHE A 222 3.29 -3.49 5.19
CA PHE A 222 4.08 -2.91 4.11
C PHE A 222 3.22 -2.40 2.95
N LEU A 223 1.92 -2.75 2.88
CA LEU A 223 1.04 -2.26 1.82
C LEU A 223 0.86 -0.74 1.94
N GLY A 224 0.89 -0.06 0.81
CA GLY A 224 0.74 1.39 0.74
C GLY A 224 1.91 2.12 0.08
N PHE A 225 3.15 1.57 0.05
CA PHE A 225 4.24 2.19 -0.71
C PHE A 225 3.90 2.28 -2.20
N ASP A 226 3.20 1.31 -2.72
CA ASP A 226 2.73 1.23 -4.11
C ASP A 226 1.65 2.27 -4.42
N GLY A 227 0.90 2.73 -3.40
CA GLY A 227 -0.05 3.83 -3.51
C GLY A 227 0.58 5.15 -4.00
N ILE A 228 1.89 5.35 -3.77
CA ILE A 228 2.64 6.46 -4.36
C ILE A 228 2.52 6.44 -5.89
N SER A 229 2.44 5.27 -6.52
CA SER A 229 2.31 5.14 -7.97
C SER A 229 1.00 5.72 -8.51
N THR A 230 -0.06 5.73 -7.71
CA THR A 230 -1.36 6.31 -8.10
C THR A 230 -1.33 7.84 -8.12
N MET A 231 -0.34 8.45 -7.44
CA MET A 231 -0.11 9.90 -7.41
C MET A 231 0.82 10.41 -8.51
N ALA A 232 1.20 9.55 -9.48
CA ALA A 232 2.18 9.89 -10.50
C ALA A 232 1.82 11.16 -11.30
N GLU A 233 0.54 11.36 -11.62
CA GLU A 233 0.04 12.53 -12.35
C GLU A 233 -0.04 13.80 -11.49
N GLU A 234 -0.02 13.67 -10.17
CA GLU A 234 -0.02 14.78 -9.21
C GLU A 234 1.39 15.20 -8.80
N SER A 235 2.42 14.44 -9.22
CA SER A 235 3.83 14.72 -8.93
C SER A 235 4.35 15.93 -9.70
N THR A 236 5.12 16.79 -9.01
CA THR A 236 5.88 17.88 -9.61
C THR A 236 7.33 17.50 -9.93
N GLY A 237 7.77 16.30 -9.49
CA GLY A 237 9.12 15.80 -9.70
C GLY A 237 9.38 15.22 -11.09
N ASP A 238 10.59 14.70 -11.28
CA ASP A 238 10.99 14.01 -12.50
C ASP A 238 10.34 12.61 -12.62
N ARG A 239 10.54 11.93 -13.76
CA ARG A 239 10.01 10.57 -14.01
C ARG A 239 10.49 9.51 -13.02
N LYS A 240 11.55 9.78 -12.24
CA LYS A 240 12.11 8.87 -11.24
C LYS A 240 11.60 9.16 -9.83
N SER A 241 10.94 10.30 -9.62
CA SER A 241 10.55 10.77 -8.28
C SER A 241 9.62 9.80 -7.57
N GLY A 242 8.62 9.25 -8.26
CA GLY A 242 7.72 8.23 -7.71
C GLY A 242 8.46 6.97 -7.26
N GLY A 243 9.32 6.42 -8.13
CA GLY A 243 10.11 5.23 -7.79
C GLY A 243 11.07 5.45 -6.63
N ARG A 244 11.76 6.61 -6.59
CA ARG A 244 12.62 6.98 -5.45
C ARG A 244 11.81 7.12 -4.17
N ALA A 245 10.65 7.76 -4.22
CA ALA A 245 9.78 7.94 -3.06
C ALA A 245 9.31 6.61 -2.50
N MET A 246 8.92 5.63 -3.35
CA MET A 246 8.52 4.29 -2.92
C MET A 246 9.66 3.56 -2.18
N ILE A 247 10.87 3.58 -2.74
CA ILE A 247 12.03 2.92 -2.12
C ILE A 247 12.40 3.59 -0.79
N ILE A 248 12.46 4.92 -0.75
CA ILE A 248 12.79 5.67 0.48
C ILE A 248 11.74 5.39 1.56
N ALA A 249 10.45 5.49 1.23
CA ALA A 249 9.37 5.26 2.17
C ALA A 249 9.42 3.83 2.74
N LEU A 250 9.64 2.83 1.87
CA LEU A 250 9.76 1.43 2.27
C LEU A 250 10.95 1.20 3.22
N LEU A 251 12.12 1.76 2.92
CA LEU A 251 13.31 1.59 3.76
C LEU A 251 13.17 2.29 5.11
N VAL A 252 12.60 3.49 5.12
CA VAL A 252 12.35 4.24 6.37
C VAL A 252 11.37 3.45 7.26
N VAL A 253 10.24 3.01 6.70
CA VAL A 253 9.24 2.26 7.48
C VAL A 253 9.79 0.92 7.95
N ALA A 254 10.62 0.25 7.16
CA ALA A 254 11.24 -1.03 7.54
C ALA A 254 12.13 -0.89 8.78
N VAL A 255 12.95 0.17 8.84
CA VAL A 255 13.78 0.46 10.03
C VAL A 255 12.90 0.68 11.26
N LEU A 256 11.80 1.45 11.10
CA LEU A 256 10.86 1.69 12.19
C LEU A 256 10.16 0.39 12.64
N PHE A 257 9.71 -0.44 11.70
CA PHE A 257 9.06 -1.71 12.01
C PHE A 257 9.98 -2.67 12.74
N ILE A 258 11.21 -2.86 12.25
CA ILE A 258 12.19 -3.75 12.86
C ILE A 258 12.55 -3.28 14.26
N ALA A 259 12.83 -1.98 14.45
CA ALA A 259 13.19 -1.43 15.75
C ALA A 259 12.07 -1.62 16.79
N GLN A 260 10.86 -1.17 16.50
CA GLN A 260 9.76 -1.25 17.46
C GLN A 260 9.31 -2.68 17.75
N THR A 261 9.32 -3.57 16.73
CA THR A 261 8.98 -4.98 16.96
C THR A 261 10.05 -5.73 17.74
N TRP A 262 11.33 -5.36 17.60
CA TRP A 262 12.38 -5.90 18.44
C TRP A 262 12.19 -5.52 19.91
N PHE A 263 11.95 -4.25 20.21
CA PHE A 263 11.67 -3.81 21.57
C PHE A 263 10.40 -4.47 22.13
N ALA A 264 9.32 -4.54 21.36
CA ALA A 264 8.09 -5.20 21.80
C ALA A 264 8.29 -6.70 22.06
N SER A 265 9.06 -7.40 21.20
CA SER A 265 9.38 -8.82 21.41
C SER A 265 10.32 -9.04 22.60
N ALA A 266 11.25 -8.12 22.86
CA ALA A 266 12.10 -8.17 24.04
C ALA A 266 11.29 -8.00 25.34
N LEU A 267 10.29 -7.09 25.36
CA LEU A 267 9.36 -6.96 26.47
C LEU A 267 8.49 -8.22 26.66
N ALA A 268 8.17 -8.93 25.59
CA ALA A 268 7.36 -10.15 25.59
C ALA A 268 8.18 -11.44 25.79
N ALA A 269 9.50 -11.37 26.06
CA ALA A 269 10.41 -12.54 26.01
C ALA A 269 9.97 -13.69 26.96
N GLY A 270 9.29 -13.39 28.07
CA GLY A 270 8.72 -14.38 28.98
C GLY A 270 7.38 -14.98 28.55
N THR A 271 6.80 -14.50 27.44
CA THR A 271 5.48 -14.92 26.95
C THR A 271 5.61 -16.01 25.90
N ILE A 272 4.96 -17.15 26.08
CA ILE A 272 4.97 -18.24 25.08
C ILE A 272 4.05 -17.88 23.90
N ALA A 273 2.82 -17.46 24.21
CA ALA A 273 1.83 -16.97 23.23
C ALA A 273 0.83 -16.06 23.93
N PHE A 274 0.27 -15.11 23.19
CA PHE A 274 -0.87 -14.30 23.64
C PHE A 274 -2.17 -15.11 23.47
N SER A 275 -3.10 -14.98 24.43
CA SER A 275 -4.42 -15.60 24.34
C SER A 275 -5.27 -15.01 23.21
N ASP A 276 -6.34 -15.69 22.80
CA ASP A 276 -7.26 -15.20 21.77
C ASP A 276 -7.90 -13.86 22.15
N ASP A 277 -8.12 -13.60 23.45
CA ASP A 277 -8.66 -12.34 23.96
C ASP A 277 -7.63 -11.20 23.89
N ASP A 278 -6.34 -11.51 24.09
CA ASP A 278 -5.26 -10.53 24.23
C ASP A 278 -4.52 -10.29 22.91
N VAL A 279 -4.55 -11.23 21.97
CA VAL A 279 -3.70 -11.23 20.79
C VAL A 279 -3.83 -9.96 19.92
N ASN A 280 -5.03 -9.39 19.82
CA ASN A 280 -5.28 -8.17 19.07
C ASN A 280 -4.85 -6.89 19.81
N ASN A 281 -4.61 -6.99 21.14
CA ASN A 281 -4.22 -5.86 21.99
C ASN A 281 -2.81 -6.06 22.61
N ALA A 282 -2.09 -7.10 22.21
CA ALA A 282 -0.84 -7.54 22.81
C ALA A 282 0.20 -6.41 22.96
N PHE A 283 0.38 -5.58 21.94
CA PHE A 283 1.29 -4.44 22.01
C PHE A 283 0.89 -3.44 23.10
N PHE A 284 -0.39 -3.11 23.20
CA PHE A 284 -0.90 -2.14 24.19
C PHE A 284 -0.85 -2.71 25.63
N LEU A 285 -1.01 -4.03 25.77
CA LEU A 285 -0.80 -4.71 27.06
C LEU A 285 0.66 -4.62 27.51
N LEU A 286 1.63 -4.81 26.60
CA LEU A 286 3.05 -4.63 26.93
C LEU A 286 3.35 -3.18 27.34
N VAL A 287 2.77 -2.19 26.67
CA VAL A 287 2.90 -0.76 27.05
C VAL A 287 2.27 -0.53 28.44
N ALA A 288 1.12 -1.13 28.72
CA ALA A 288 0.46 -1.01 30.02
C ALA A 288 1.32 -1.62 31.15
N GLN A 289 1.95 -2.77 30.91
CA GLN A 289 2.86 -3.42 31.85
C GLN A 289 4.14 -2.61 32.06
N ALA A 290 4.69 -2.01 30.99
CA ALA A 290 5.94 -1.25 31.04
C ALA A 290 5.79 0.16 31.65
N ALA A 291 4.65 0.86 31.43
CA ALA A 291 4.51 2.26 31.77
C ALA A 291 3.12 2.64 32.36
N GLY A 292 2.22 1.67 32.51
CA GLY A 292 0.89 1.87 33.07
C GLY A 292 -0.21 2.11 32.03
N SER A 293 -1.46 1.96 32.48
CA SER A 293 -2.66 2.01 31.62
C SER A 293 -2.88 3.36 30.92
N GLY A 294 -2.46 4.47 31.53
CA GLY A 294 -2.56 5.80 30.92
C GLY A 294 -1.75 5.90 29.61
N TRP A 295 -0.55 5.36 29.58
CA TRP A 295 0.25 5.29 28.36
C TRP A 295 -0.37 4.35 27.33
N ALA A 296 -0.84 3.17 27.75
CA ALA A 296 -1.51 2.26 26.83
C ALA A 296 -2.72 2.93 26.13
N THR A 297 -3.54 3.67 26.89
CA THR A 297 -4.67 4.43 26.31
C THR A 297 -4.20 5.51 25.34
N ALA A 298 -3.10 6.23 25.64
CA ALA A 298 -2.55 7.23 24.74
C ALA A 298 -2.04 6.60 23.42
N PHE A 299 -1.34 5.46 23.50
CA PHE A 299 -0.91 4.71 22.31
C PHE A 299 -2.09 4.20 21.49
N LEU A 300 -3.13 3.69 22.15
CA LEU A 300 -4.35 3.25 21.50
C LEU A 300 -5.04 4.40 20.77
N ALA A 301 -5.17 5.57 21.40
CA ALA A 301 -5.77 6.76 20.79
C ALA A 301 -4.99 7.23 19.55
N VAL A 302 -3.65 7.23 19.60
CA VAL A 302 -2.82 7.56 18.44
C VAL A 302 -3.00 6.54 17.34
N ASN A 303 -3.09 5.25 17.67
CA ASN A 303 -3.34 4.20 16.68
C ASN A 303 -4.69 4.42 15.97
N VAL A 304 -5.76 4.75 16.73
CA VAL A 304 -7.08 5.06 16.14
C VAL A 304 -7.01 6.20 15.13
N ILE A 305 -6.34 7.29 15.49
CA ILE A 305 -6.25 8.47 14.61
C ILE A 305 -5.36 8.17 13.40
N ALA A 306 -4.23 7.50 13.60
CA ALA A 306 -3.30 7.17 12.53
C ALA A 306 -3.93 6.20 11.52
N VAL A 307 -4.57 5.14 11.98
CA VAL A 307 -5.19 4.12 11.15
C VAL A 307 -6.53 4.59 10.58
N GLY A 308 -7.43 5.06 11.46
CA GLY A 308 -8.82 5.37 11.09
C GLY A 308 -8.99 6.67 10.31
N ILE A 309 -8.02 7.60 10.38
CA ILE A 309 -8.08 8.87 9.66
C ILE A 309 -6.93 8.97 8.66
N ALA A 310 -5.67 9.08 9.13
CA ALA A 310 -4.57 9.43 8.24
C ALA A 310 -4.33 8.37 7.14
N ASN A 311 -4.20 7.09 7.53
CA ASN A 311 -4.04 6.00 6.60
C ASN A 311 -5.28 5.82 5.72
N ALA A 312 -6.46 5.81 6.31
CA ALA A 312 -7.71 5.60 5.59
C ALA A 312 -7.99 6.71 4.55
N VAL A 313 -7.64 7.98 4.82
CA VAL A 313 -7.67 9.07 3.82
C VAL A 313 -6.73 8.73 2.65
N ALA A 314 -5.50 8.30 2.94
CA ALA A 314 -4.52 7.95 1.90
C ALA A 314 -4.99 6.75 1.07
N ALA A 315 -5.49 5.70 1.71
CA ALA A 315 -6.02 4.50 1.07
C ALA A 315 -7.23 4.82 0.17
N GLN A 316 -8.20 5.57 0.67
CA GLN A 316 -9.38 5.99 -0.11
C GLN A 316 -8.96 6.87 -1.31
N ALA A 317 -7.96 7.73 -1.13
CA ALA A 317 -7.41 8.55 -2.20
C ALA A 317 -6.76 7.68 -3.29
N ALA A 318 -5.93 6.70 -2.93
CA ALA A 318 -5.30 5.78 -3.87
C ALA A 318 -6.34 4.96 -4.64
N THR A 319 -7.33 4.40 -3.94
CA THR A 319 -8.43 3.63 -4.52
C THR A 319 -9.21 4.45 -5.55
N SER A 320 -9.57 5.69 -5.21
CA SER A 320 -10.32 6.56 -6.11
C SER A 320 -9.55 6.89 -7.38
N ARG A 321 -8.21 7.01 -7.30
CA ARG A 321 -7.34 7.25 -8.47
C ARG A 321 -7.16 6.01 -9.33
N LEU A 322 -7.14 4.83 -8.74
CA LEU A 322 -7.14 3.57 -9.49
C LEU A 322 -8.45 3.42 -10.28
N LEU A 323 -9.61 3.62 -9.64
CA LEU A 323 -10.91 3.60 -10.31
C LEU A 323 -11.01 4.66 -11.43
N TYR A 324 -10.52 5.88 -11.17
CA TYR A 324 -10.42 6.94 -12.17
C TYR A 324 -9.60 6.48 -13.38
N SER A 325 -8.41 5.91 -13.18
CA SER A 325 -7.53 5.45 -14.25
C SER A 325 -8.17 4.33 -15.07
N MET A 326 -8.74 3.32 -14.41
CA MET A 326 -9.43 2.21 -15.09
C MET A 326 -10.65 2.69 -15.88
N SER A 327 -11.40 3.67 -15.37
CA SER A 327 -12.55 4.28 -16.05
C SER A 327 -12.12 5.12 -17.24
N ARG A 328 -11.05 5.92 -17.12
CA ARG A 328 -10.47 6.71 -18.21
C ARG A 328 -10.06 5.81 -19.38
N ASP A 329 -9.54 4.63 -19.09
CA ASP A 329 -9.18 3.62 -20.09
C ASP A 329 -10.37 2.74 -20.54
N ARG A 330 -11.62 3.18 -20.25
CA ARG A 330 -12.87 2.51 -20.63
C ARG A 330 -13.01 1.07 -20.12
N ARG A 331 -12.35 0.74 -19.01
CA ARG A 331 -12.44 -0.57 -18.34
C ARG A 331 -13.49 -0.62 -17.25
N LEU A 332 -13.93 0.56 -16.79
CA LEU A 332 -15.01 0.76 -15.84
C LEU A 332 -15.95 1.85 -16.36
N PRO A 333 -17.15 2.05 -15.74
CA PRO A 333 -18.10 3.07 -16.15
C PRO A 333 -17.50 4.47 -16.24
N ALA A 334 -17.76 5.21 -17.32
CA ALA A 334 -17.13 6.49 -17.64
C ALA A 334 -17.40 7.61 -16.60
N PHE A 335 -18.44 7.50 -15.77
CA PHE A 335 -18.71 8.50 -14.74
C PHE A 335 -17.63 8.55 -13.63
N LEU A 336 -16.90 7.43 -13.41
CA LEU A 336 -15.82 7.35 -12.42
C LEU A 336 -14.57 8.16 -12.81
N SER A 337 -14.41 8.51 -14.09
CA SER A 337 -13.31 9.35 -14.56
C SER A 337 -13.61 10.85 -14.52
N LYS A 338 -14.79 11.27 -14.02
CA LYS A 338 -15.14 12.69 -13.90
C LYS A 338 -14.41 13.32 -12.70
N VAL A 339 -13.73 14.43 -12.94
CA VAL A 339 -13.11 15.29 -11.91
C VAL A 339 -13.97 16.51 -11.64
N ASN A 340 -13.95 17.02 -10.42
CA ASN A 340 -14.66 18.22 -10.01
C ASN A 340 -13.79 19.49 -10.20
N SER A 341 -14.33 20.67 -9.83
CA SER A 341 -13.61 21.95 -9.87
C SER A 341 -12.33 21.99 -9.00
N ARG A 342 -12.22 21.10 -8.01
CA ARG A 342 -11.02 20.95 -7.17
C ARG A 342 -10.00 19.98 -7.75
N GLN A 343 -10.23 19.49 -8.98
CA GLN A 343 -9.36 18.53 -9.66
C GLN A 343 -9.17 17.22 -8.89
N VAL A 344 -10.24 16.74 -8.23
CA VAL A 344 -10.28 15.41 -7.58
C VAL A 344 -11.35 14.54 -8.23
N PRO A 345 -11.18 13.21 -8.30
CA PRO A 345 -12.13 12.27 -8.92
C PRO A 345 -13.33 12.01 -7.99
N LEU A 346 -14.23 13.01 -7.87
CA LEU A 346 -15.33 13.02 -6.89
C LEU A 346 -16.22 11.78 -7.00
N ALA A 347 -16.61 11.38 -8.21
CA ALA A 347 -17.48 10.22 -8.40
C ALA A 347 -16.82 8.92 -7.90
N ALA A 348 -15.53 8.74 -8.16
CA ALA A 348 -14.78 7.59 -7.66
C ALA A 348 -14.66 7.61 -6.12
N ILE A 349 -14.39 8.78 -5.50
CA ILE A 349 -14.37 8.93 -4.04
C ILE A 349 -15.72 8.50 -3.43
N LEU A 350 -16.82 8.99 -3.95
CA LEU A 350 -18.16 8.68 -3.45
C LEU A 350 -18.53 7.19 -3.63
N VAL A 351 -18.11 6.56 -4.73
CA VAL A 351 -18.33 5.13 -4.95
C VAL A 351 -17.51 4.29 -3.96
N VAL A 352 -16.24 4.63 -3.73
CA VAL A 352 -15.42 3.96 -2.70
C VAL A 352 -16.06 4.12 -1.33
N SER A 353 -16.53 5.32 -0.99
CA SER A 353 -17.20 5.58 0.29
C SER A 353 -18.48 4.76 0.46
N ALA A 354 -19.31 4.68 -0.59
CA ALA A 354 -20.55 3.90 -0.57
C ALA A 354 -20.27 2.39 -0.41
N ILE A 355 -19.25 1.88 -1.13
CA ILE A 355 -18.81 0.48 -0.97
C ILE A 355 -18.30 0.25 0.45
N SER A 356 -17.41 1.11 0.96
CA SER A 356 -16.90 0.99 2.33
C SER A 356 -18.02 1.06 3.36
N LEU A 357 -19.02 1.94 3.17
CA LEU A 357 -20.16 2.07 4.08
C LEU A 357 -20.96 0.75 4.17
N VAL A 358 -21.17 0.08 3.05
CA VAL A 358 -21.82 -1.24 3.03
C VAL A 358 -20.92 -2.28 3.70
N LEU A 359 -19.63 -2.33 3.31
CA LEU A 359 -18.70 -3.37 3.77
C LEU A 359 -18.40 -3.26 5.29
N VAL A 360 -18.31 -2.05 5.86
CA VAL A 360 -18.07 -1.94 7.32
C VAL A 360 -19.18 -2.61 8.13
N LEU A 361 -20.43 -2.58 7.66
CA LEU A 361 -21.56 -3.23 8.35
C LEU A 361 -21.45 -4.76 8.34
N PHE A 362 -20.82 -5.34 7.31
CA PHE A 362 -20.61 -6.79 7.23
C PHE A 362 -19.31 -7.25 7.91
N PHE A 363 -18.26 -6.42 7.89
CA PHE A 363 -16.91 -6.81 8.35
C PHE A 363 -16.57 -6.33 9.77
N VAL A 364 -17.45 -5.59 10.46
CA VAL A 364 -17.27 -5.33 11.89
C VAL A 364 -17.15 -6.68 12.64
N GLY A 365 -16.05 -6.84 13.40
CA GLY A 365 -15.72 -8.10 14.08
C GLY A 365 -15.06 -9.19 13.22
N GLN A 366 -14.82 -8.95 11.91
CA GLN A 366 -14.23 -9.93 11.01
C GLN A 366 -12.89 -9.47 10.38
N ILE A 367 -12.04 -8.86 11.22
CA ILE A 367 -10.76 -8.27 10.80
C ILE A 367 -9.88 -9.28 10.06
N ALA A 368 -9.80 -10.51 10.55
CA ALA A 368 -8.96 -11.55 9.95
C ALA A 368 -9.36 -11.88 8.50
N VAL A 369 -10.67 -11.96 8.24
CA VAL A 369 -11.20 -12.29 6.90
C VAL A 369 -10.87 -11.17 5.90
N ILE A 370 -11.18 -9.91 6.26
CA ILE A 370 -10.93 -8.78 5.37
C ILE A 370 -9.43 -8.56 5.13
N SER A 371 -8.58 -8.75 6.16
CA SER A 371 -7.11 -8.66 6.04
C SER A 371 -6.56 -9.70 5.07
N SER A 372 -7.04 -10.93 5.15
CA SER A 372 -6.63 -12.01 4.27
C SER A 372 -6.97 -11.73 2.80
N LEU A 373 -8.17 -11.18 2.53
CA LEU A 373 -8.60 -10.80 1.18
C LEU A 373 -7.76 -9.64 0.61
N VAL A 374 -7.44 -8.64 1.41
CA VAL A 374 -6.54 -7.52 1.06
C VAL A 374 -5.19 -8.07 0.59
N ASN A 375 -4.56 -8.93 1.39
CA ASN A 375 -3.25 -9.49 1.07
C ASN A 375 -3.26 -10.28 -0.25
N PHE A 376 -4.30 -11.08 -0.52
CA PHE A 376 -4.40 -11.82 -1.77
C PHE A 376 -4.37 -10.89 -2.99
N GLY A 377 -5.16 -9.81 -2.96
CA GLY A 377 -5.25 -8.84 -4.06
C GLY A 377 -3.91 -8.17 -4.36
N ALA A 378 -3.23 -7.69 -3.30
CA ALA A 378 -1.93 -7.05 -3.42
C ALA A 378 -0.84 -8.01 -3.95
N LEU A 379 -0.71 -9.19 -3.34
CA LEU A 379 0.33 -10.16 -3.72
C LEU A 379 0.20 -10.61 -5.17
N LEU A 380 -1.02 -10.89 -5.64
CA LEU A 380 -1.27 -11.27 -7.03
C LEU A 380 -0.93 -10.11 -8.00
N GLY A 381 -1.31 -8.88 -7.65
CA GLY A 381 -0.96 -7.69 -8.42
C GLY A 381 0.57 -7.51 -8.54
N PHE A 382 1.29 -7.70 -7.43
CA PHE A 382 2.75 -7.60 -7.39
C PHE A 382 3.43 -8.70 -8.22
N MET A 383 2.91 -9.94 -8.21
CA MET A 383 3.42 -11.01 -9.09
C MET A 383 3.32 -10.61 -10.56
N LEU A 384 2.16 -10.09 -10.99
CA LEU A 384 1.96 -9.65 -12.37
C LEU A 384 2.84 -8.43 -12.73
N LEU A 385 3.12 -7.56 -11.77
CA LEU A 385 4.06 -6.45 -11.94
C LEU A 385 5.47 -6.98 -12.25
N HIS A 386 5.98 -7.96 -11.51
CA HIS A 386 7.29 -8.56 -11.75
C HIS A 386 7.38 -9.14 -13.16
N VAL A 387 6.36 -9.88 -13.61
CA VAL A 387 6.29 -10.38 -14.98
C VAL A 387 6.32 -9.25 -16.01
N SER A 388 5.61 -8.14 -15.71
CA SER A 388 5.55 -6.99 -16.63
C SER A 388 6.90 -6.30 -16.82
N VAL A 389 7.74 -6.22 -15.78
CA VAL A 389 9.12 -5.68 -15.89
C VAL A 389 9.92 -6.52 -16.87
N ALA A 390 9.94 -7.85 -16.70
CA ALA A 390 10.69 -8.74 -17.57
C ALA A 390 10.20 -8.65 -19.02
N VAL A 391 8.90 -8.77 -19.26
CA VAL A 391 8.32 -8.70 -20.61
C VAL A 391 8.60 -7.36 -21.29
N TYR A 392 8.41 -6.25 -20.59
CA TYR A 392 8.62 -4.92 -21.16
C TYR A 392 10.09 -4.64 -21.46
N TYR A 393 10.97 -4.82 -20.48
CA TYR A 393 12.37 -4.42 -20.64
C TYR A 393 13.18 -5.41 -21.48
N LEU A 394 13.03 -6.72 -21.30
CA LEU A 394 13.75 -7.72 -22.08
C LEU A 394 13.09 -7.97 -23.43
N GLY A 395 11.78 -8.12 -23.46
CA GLY A 395 11.04 -8.42 -24.70
C GLY A 395 10.96 -7.23 -25.64
N ARG A 396 10.40 -6.09 -25.18
CA ARG A 396 10.13 -4.92 -26.05
C ARG A 396 11.30 -3.96 -26.16
N LYS A 397 11.98 -3.64 -25.03
CA LYS A 397 13.09 -2.68 -25.00
C LYS A 397 14.46 -3.29 -25.30
N LYS A 398 14.54 -4.63 -25.39
CA LYS A 398 15.79 -5.36 -25.65
C LYS A 398 16.92 -4.98 -24.68
N SER A 399 16.59 -4.70 -23.42
CA SER A 399 17.57 -4.28 -22.41
C SER A 399 18.57 -5.37 -22.10
N LYS A 400 19.84 -5.00 -21.98
CA LYS A 400 20.92 -5.89 -21.56
C LYS A 400 21.16 -5.90 -20.05
N ASN A 401 20.41 -5.11 -19.26
CA ASN A 401 20.52 -5.09 -17.81
C ASN A 401 19.72 -6.26 -17.22
N TYR A 402 20.27 -7.47 -17.34
CA TYR A 402 19.62 -8.69 -16.83
C TYR A 402 19.43 -8.68 -15.32
N LEU A 403 20.30 -7.99 -14.55
CA LEU A 403 20.14 -7.93 -13.09
C LEU A 403 18.83 -7.25 -12.70
N LEU A 404 18.57 -6.03 -13.22
CA LEU A 404 17.38 -5.26 -12.86
C LEU A 404 16.10 -5.72 -13.57
N HIS A 405 16.22 -6.36 -14.74
CA HIS A 405 15.05 -6.64 -15.56
C HIS A 405 14.70 -8.13 -15.67
N LEU A 406 15.56 -9.03 -15.11
CA LEU A 406 15.27 -10.46 -15.01
C LEU A 406 15.46 -10.97 -13.58
N VAL A 407 16.69 -10.83 -13.01
CA VAL A 407 17.01 -11.44 -11.71
C VAL A 407 16.18 -10.86 -10.60
N VAL A 408 16.12 -9.52 -10.49
CA VAL A 408 15.31 -8.82 -9.47
C VAL A 408 13.83 -9.17 -9.59
N PRO A 409 13.17 -9.07 -10.76
CA PRO A 409 11.77 -9.47 -10.89
C PRO A 409 11.53 -10.96 -10.63
N LEU A 410 12.45 -11.83 -11.04
CA LEU A 410 12.30 -13.27 -10.82
C LEU A 410 12.34 -13.62 -9.32
N ILE A 411 13.31 -13.06 -8.58
CA ILE A 411 13.40 -13.25 -7.13
C ILE A 411 12.13 -12.72 -6.45
N GLY A 412 11.69 -11.50 -6.78
CA GLY A 412 10.47 -10.93 -6.25
C GLY A 412 9.24 -11.78 -6.55
N PHE A 413 9.09 -12.26 -7.79
CA PHE A 413 8.01 -13.16 -8.18
C PHE A 413 7.98 -14.45 -7.35
N LEU A 414 9.15 -15.08 -7.16
CA LEU A 414 9.26 -16.33 -6.39
C LEU A 414 8.94 -16.12 -4.91
N ILE A 415 9.47 -15.05 -4.30
CA ILE A 415 9.20 -14.75 -2.88
C ILE A 415 7.71 -14.44 -2.68
N ILE A 416 7.13 -13.53 -3.47
CA ILE A 416 5.71 -13.17 -3.36
C ILE A 416 4.82 -14.37 -3.67
N GLY A 417 5.19 -15.18 -4.66
CA GLY A 417 4.48 -16.43 -4.96
C GLY A 417 4.51 -17.42 -3.80
N TYR A 418 5.66 -17.58 -3.14
CA TYR A 418 5.77 -18.44 -1.96
C TYR A 418 4.90 -17.93 -0.80
N VAL A 419 4.89 -16.61 -0.54
CA VAL A 419 4.01 -16.00 0.48
C VAL A 419 2.54 -16.23 0.13
N LEU A 420 2.14 -16.03 -1.12
CA LEU A 420 0.76 -16.25 -1.58
C LEU A 420 0.34 -17.72 -1.43
N LEU A 421 1.24 -18.67 -1.71
CA LEU A 421 0.97 -20.10 -1.53
C LEU A 421 0.76 -20.49 -0.06
N ASN A 422 1.39 -19.78 0.88
CA ASN A 422 1.23 -19.98 2.32
C ASN A 422 0.16 -19.08 2.96
N ALA A 423 -0.53 -18.25 2.18
CA ALA A 423 -1.65 -17.44 2.66
C ALA A 423 -2.86 -18.33 3.06
N ASP A 424 -3.72 -17.77 3.90
CA ASP A 424 -4.93 -18.44 4.38
C ASP A 424 -5.84 -18.92 3.24
N ILE A 425 -6.52 -20.04 3.45
CA ILE A 425 -7.41 -20.64 2.44
C ILE A 425 -8.60 -19.73 2.10
N THR A 426 -9.11 -18.97 3.08
CA THR A 426 -10.20 -18.01 2.89
C THR A 426 -9.80 -16.91 1.92
N ALA A 427 -8.54 -16.43 2.03
CA ALA A 427 -7.96 -15.46 1.10
C ALA A 427 -7.93 -16.00 -0.34
N LYS A 428 -7.51 -17.25 -0.51
CA LYS A 428 -7.42 -17.90 -1.83
C LYS A 428 -8.79 -18.07 -2.45
N ILE A 429 -9.76 -18.60 -1.70
CA ILE A 429 -11.13 -18.80 -2.19
C ILE A 429 -11.78 -17.46 -2.56
N GLY A 430 -11.75 -16.48 -1.64
CA GLY A 430 -12.34 -15.16 -1.88
C GLY A 430 -11.66 -14.43 -3.03
N GLY A 431 -10.33 -14.53 -3.14
CA GLY A 431 -9.56 -13.94 -4.24
C GLY A 431 -9.88 -14.57 -5.60
N ILE A 432 -10.03 -15.89 -5.67
CA ILE A 432 -10.45 -16.59 -6.90
C ILE A 432 -11.88 -16.18 -7.30
N LEU A 433 -12.81 -16.13 -6.35
CA LEU A 433 -14.18 -15.65 -6.61
C LEU A 433 -14.17 -14.20 -7.13
N TRP A 434 -13.33 -13.34 -6.56
CA TRP A 434 -13.16 -11.97 -7.04
C TRP A 434 -12.64 -11.94 -8.50
N LEU A 435 -11.68 -12.78 -8.86
CA LEU A 435 -11.18 -12.88 -10.23
C LEU A 435 -12.25 -13.38 -11.21
N VAL A 436 -13.13 -14.30 -10.78
CA VAL A 436 -14.28 -14.76 -11.58
C VAL A 436 -15.24 -13.60 -11.86
N VAL A 437 -15.56 -12.80 -10.82
CA VAL A 437 -16.36 -11.56 -10.99
C VAL A 437 -15.67 -10.61 -11.97
N GLY A 438 -14.34 -10.44 -11.85
CA GLY A 438 -13.53 -9.65 -12.78
C GLY A 438 -13.65 -10.15 -14.22
N GLY A 439 -13.66 -11.45 -14.43
CA GLY A 439 -13.89 -12.05 -15.74
C GLY A 439 -15.25 -11.67 -16.33
N ILE A 440 -16.31 -11.73 -15.53
CA ILE A 440 -17.66 -11.33 -15.96
C ILE A 440 -17.68 -9.84 -16.33
N VAL A 441 -17.14 -8.99 -15.46
CA VAL A 441 -17.04 -7.52 -15.71
C VAL A 441 -16.24 -7.27 -16.99
N TYR A 442 -15.11 -7.93 -17.18
CA TYR A 442 -14.31 -7.79 -18.38
C TYR A 442 -15.11 -8.13 -19.65
N PHE A 443 -15.82 -9.25 -19.68
CA PHE A 443 -16.62 -9.64 -20.83
C PHE A 443 -17.74 -8.64 -21.15
N VAL A 444 -18.42 -8.12 -20.14
CA VAL A 444 -19.48 -7.11 -20.31
C VAL A 444 -18.90 -5.85 -20.94
N PHE A 445 -17.78 -5.33 -20.40
CA PHE A 445 -17.16 -4.11 -20.90
C PHE A 445 -16.42 -4.30 -22.24
N ALA A 446 -15.77 -5.44 -22.45
CA ALA A 446 -15.11 -5.74 -23.72
C ALA A 446 -16.11 -5.83 -24.89
N ARG A 447 -17.29 -6.42 -24.65
CA ARG A 447 -18.39 -6.42 -25.66
C ARG A 447 -18.92 -5.03 -25.98
N LYS A 448 -18.99 -4.14 -24.97
CA LYS A 448 -19.57 -2.81 -25.12
C LYS A 448 -18.63 -1.80 -25.77
N TYR A 449 -17.34 -1.86 -25.45
CA TYR A 449 -16.35 -0.82 -25.81
C TYR A 449 -15.19 -1.32 -26.68
N GLY A 450 -15.14 -2.63 -26.97
CA GLY A 450 -14.01 -3.26 -27.67
C GLY A 450 -12.75 -3.39 -26.81
N VAL A 451 -11.82 -4.24 -27.23
CA VAL A 451 -10.48 -4.36 -26.64
C VAL A 451 -9.53 -3.48 -27.44
N THR A 452 -9.72 -2.16 -27.42
CA THR A 452 -8.75 -1.26 -28.06
C THR A 452 -7.51 -1.18 -27.16
N PRO A 453 -6.31 -1.52 -27.64
CA PRO A 453 -5.08 -1.26 -26.90
C PRO A 453 -4.99 0.24 -26.60
N ALA A 454 -4.56 0.61 -25.40
CA ALA A 454 -4.12 1.99 -25.19
C ALA A 454 -3.04 2.31 -26.26
N PRO A 455 -3.07 3.50 -26.88
CA PRO A 455 -2.14 3.85 -27.95
C PRO A 455 -0.71 3.58 -27.46
N ALA A 456 0.06 2.81 -28.22
CA ALA A 456 1.48 2.64 -27.95
C ALA A 456 2.13 4.03 -28.05
N PRO A 457 3.14 4.35 -27.22
CA PRO A 457 3.89 5.57 -27.40
C PRO A 457 4.45 5.53 -28.84
N GLU A 458 3.97 6.44 -29.69
CA GLU A 458 4.55 6.63 -31.01
C GLU A 458 6.05 6.90 -30.81
N HIS A 459 6.87 6.12 -31.47
CA HIS A 459 8.31 6.34 -31.49
C HIS A 459 8.56 7.76 -31.97
N ALA A 460 9.15 8.60 -31.15
CA ALA A 460 9.89 9.77 -31.57
C ALA A 460 11.14 9.32 -32.35
N ALA A 461 10.92 8.76 -33.51
CA ALA A 461 11.94 8.27 -34.43
C ALA A 461 11.45 8.49 -35.86
N SER A 462 11.34 9.75 -36.27
CA SER A 462 11.55 10.16 -37.67
C SER A 462 11.36 11.67 -37.87
N THR A 463 12.13 12.49 -37.16
CA THR A 463 12.35 13.88 -37.56
C THR A 463 13.86 14.22 -37.57
N ALA A 464 14.66 13.25 -37.97
CA ALA A 464 16.09 13.46 -38.26
C ALA A 464 16.41 12.89 -39.64
N GLY A 465 15.68 13.32 -40.66
CA GLY A 465 15.95 12.77 -41.99
C GLY A 465 15.14 13.40 -43.13
N GLU A 466 14.82 14.68 -43.07
CA GLU A 466 14.41 15.45 -44.27
C GLU A 466 14.71 16.93 -44.06
N GLY A 467 15.96 17.30 -44.28
CA GLY A 467 16.42 18.69 -44.18
C GLY A 467 17.76 18.86 -44.80
N GLY A 468 17.97 18.27 -45.98
CA GLY A 468 19.25 18.38 -46.68
C GLY A 468 19.17 18.06 -48.15
N ALA A 469 18.45 18.86 -48.95
CA ALA A 469 18.70 19.00 -50.40
C ALA A 469 17.68 20.01 -50.95
N GLU A 470 18.08 21.25 -51.08
CA GLU A 470 17.76 22.14 -52.21
C GLU A 470 18.13 23.59 -51.87
N VAL A 471 19.37 23.94 -52.09
CA VAL A 471 19.73 25.28 -52.55
C VAL A 471 20.88 25.12 -53.54
N SER A 472 20.53 25.01 -54.79
CA SER A 472 21.40 25.33 -55.89
C SER A 472 20.56 25.91 -57.02
N SER A 473 21.02 27.07 -57.52
CA SER A 473 20.63 27.78 -58.73
C SER A 473 19.45 28.78 -58.63
N ARG A 474 19.74 30.01 -58.34
CA ARG A 474 19.85 31.15 -59.29
C ARG A 474 20.15 32.42 -58.52
#